data_221656510d2c2ed540c6930f30d8602e
#
_entry.id   221656510d2c2ed540c6930f30d8602e
#
_cell.length_a   1.000
_cell.length_b   1.000
_cell.length_c   1.000
_cell.angle_alpha   90.00
_cell.angle_beta   90.00
_cell.angle_gamma   90.00
#
_symmetry.space_group_name_H-M   'P 1'
#
loop_
_entity.id
_entity.type
_entity.pdbx_description
1 polymer ?
#
loop_
_entity_poly.entity_id
_entity_poly.type
_entity_poly.pdbx_seq_one_letter_code
_entity_poly.pdbx_strand_id
1 'polypeptide(L)'
;FFVMHKSFVQAPLSREEIAALLVNNQKEELSDNKSEEKQVEDKNEKLPQNSNIPFLGPRHFYHQFTGALATDLKNGSGILTIEIAVSIFMGKLNAEAYFENFMTFEPALRSVILALMRTKTKTQLETNEGKEVLKLEILETINNELVKLGAKPEIKTVQLTKLLLI
;
A
#
# COMPACT_ATOMS: atom_id res chain seq x y z
N PHE A 1 -3.98 -25.21 53.12
CA PHE A 1 -3.53 -25.91 51.87
C PHE A 1 -3.14 -24.86 50.84
N PHE A 2 -1.82 -24.64 50.75
CA PHE A 2 -1.25 -23.65 49.80
C PHE A 2 -0.74 -24.42 48.59
N VAL A 3 -1.41 -24.27 47.42
CA VAL A 3 -0.96 -24.85 46.17
C VAL A 3 -0.06 -23.86 45.46
N MET A 4 1.25 -24.14 45.44
CA MET A 4 2.22 -23.39 44.66
C MET A 4 2.11 -23.77 43.17
N HIS A 5 1.67 -22.83 42.33
CA HIS A 5 1.78 -22.92 40.87
C HIS A 5 3.24 -22.57 40.50
N LYS A 6 4.01 -23.58 40.06
CA LYS A 6 5.31 -23.38 39.40
C LYS A 6 5.04 -22.93 37.96
N SER A 7 5.23 -21.65 37.69
CA SER A 7 5.33 -21.15 36.34
C SER A 7 6.63 -21.64 35.69
N PHE A 8 6.50 -22.49 34.70
CA PHE A 8 7.63 -22.91 33.86
C PHE A 8 7.93 -21.78 32.86
N VAL A 9 8.91 -20.96 33.17
CA VAL A 9 9.47 -20.00 32.21
C VAL A 9 10.46 -20.78 31.35
N GLN A 10 10.10 -21.12 30.10
CA GLN A 10 11.05 -21.62 29.12
C GLN A 10 12.03 -20.52 28.78
N ALA A 11 13.32 -20.78 28.98
CA ALA A 11 14.38 -19.88 28.55
C ALA A 11 14.41 -19.81 27.00
N PRO A 12 14.75 -18.66 26.41
CA PRO A 12 14.86 -18.54 24.97
C PRO A 12 15.96 -19.48 24.43
N LEU A 13 15.64 -20.20 23.36
CA LEU A 13 16.55 -21.11 22.66
C LEU A 13 17.84 -20.38 22.26
N SER A 14 18.99 -21.02 22.47
CA SER A 14 20.29 -20.48 22.08
C SER A 14 20.44 -20.46 20.54
N ARG A 15 21.33 -19.60 20.03
CA ARG A 15 21.63 -19.51 18.59
C ARG A 15 22.08 -20.86 18.00
N GLU A 16 22.72 -21.69 18.80
CA GLU A 16 23.21 -23.02 18.39
C GLU A 16 22.07 -24.03 18.25
N GLU A 17 21.06 -23.97 19.12
CA GLU A 17 19.87 -24.82 19.02
C GLU A 17 19.00 -24.48 17.82
N ILE A 18 18.89 -23.19 17.48
CA ILE A 18 18.18 -22.74 16.27
C ILE A 18 18.91 -23.21 15.01
N ALA A 19 20.26 -23.14 14.99
CA ALA A 19 21.05 -23.63 13.87
C ALA A 19 20.93 -25.15 13.68
N ALA A 20 20.87 -25.93 14.75
CA ALA A 20 20.69 -27.36 14.68
C ALA A 20 19.31 -27.77 14.13
N LEU A 21 18.24 -27.03 14.46
CA LEU A 21 16.89 -27.25 13.93
C LEU A 21 16.79 -26.94 12.42
N LEU A 22 17.53 -25.94 11.95
CA LEU A 22 17.56 -25.57 10.51
C LEU A 22 18.34 -26.62 9.69
N VAL A 23 19.40 -27.21 10.22
CA VAL A 23 20.19 -28.26 9.55
C VAL A 23 19.42 -29.57 9.46
N ASN A 24 18.59 -29.90 10.45
CA ASN A 24 17.77 -31.13 10.42
C ASN A 24 16.63 -31.03 9.39
N ASN A 25 16.00 -29.87 9.22
CA ASN A 25 14.97 -29.68 8.20
C ASN A 25 15.50 -29.76 6.76
N GLN A 26 16.80 -29.43 6.54
CA GLN A 26 17.41 -29.58 5.21
C GLN A 26 17.83 -31.01 4.87
N LYS A 27 17.93 -31.92 5.86
CA LYS A 27 18.29 -33.32 5.63
C LYS A 27 17.10 -34.21 5.26
N GLU A 28 15.89 -33.84 5.62
CA GLU A 28 14.69 -34.59 5.25
C GLU A 28 14.22 -34.33 3.80
N GLU A 29 14.58 -33.18 3.19
CA GLU A 29 14.23 -32.89 1.79
C GLU A 29 15.20 -33.47 0.74
N LEU A 30 16.32 -34.08 1.15
CA LEU A 30 17.35 -34.60 0.24
C LEU A 30 17.40 -36.14 0.11
N SER A 31 16.44 -36.88 0.69
CA SER A 31 16.49 -38.37 0.65
C SER A 31 15.54 -39.01 -0.37
N ASP A 32 14.70 -38.28 -1.11
CA ASP A 32 13.74 -38.84 -2.06
C ASP A 32 13.95 -38.38 -3.51
N ASN A 33 15.18 -38.39 -4.04
CA ASN A 33 15.37 -38.34 -5.50
C ASN A 33 16.68 -39.02 -5.92
N LYS A 34 16.60 -40.35 -6.01
CA LYS A 34 17.60 -41.10 -6.76
C LYS A 34 16.96 -42.31 -7.45
N SER A 35 16.61 -42.16 -8.70
CA SER A 35 16.47 -43.10 -9.83
C SER A 35 15.43 -42.53 -10.81
N GLU A 36 15.79 -42.05 -11.95
CA GLU A 36 16.03 -42.70 -13.23
C GLU A 36 16.34 -41.65 -14.32
N GLU A 37 17.51 -41.74 -14.88
CA GLU A 37 17.83 -41.16 -16.19
C GLU A 37 17.06 -41.90 -17.28
N LYS A 38 16.20 -41.19 -18.03
CA LYS A 38 15.89 -41.57 -19.42
C LYS A 38 15.47 -40.36 -20.25
N GLN A 39 16.35 -40.04 -21.20
CA GLN A 39 16.13 -39.50 -22.55
C GLN A 39 15.19 -38.28 -22.74
N VAL A 40 15.89 -37.24 -23.15
CA VAL A 40 15.44 -36.03 -23.84
C VAL A 40 14.59 -36.41 -25.06
N GLU A 41 13.35 -36.02 -25.10
CA GLU A 41 12.60 -35.73 -26.32
C GLU A 41 11.92 -34.37 -26.16
N ASP A 42 12.38 -33.47 -27.02
CA ASP A 42 11.88 -32.12 -27.22
C ASP A 42 10.39 -32.16 -27.62
N LYS A 43 9.51 -31.92 -26.66
CA LYS A 43 8.11 -31.60 -26.91
C LYS A 43 7.82 -30.24 -26.31
N ASN A 44 7.79 -29.26 -27.20
CA ASN A 44 7.18 -27.96 -27.06
C ASN A 44 5.75 -28.12 -26.52
N GLU A 45 5.59 -28.39 -25.22
CA GLU A 45 4.29 -28.34 -24.55
C GLU A 45 3.98 -26.86 -24.29
N LYS A 46 3.14 -26.31 -25.18
CA LYS A 46 2.36 -25.11 -24.89
C LYS A 46 1.73 -25.30 -23.49
N LEU A 47 2.26 -24.56 -22.50
CA LEU A 47 1.56 -24.36 -21.23
C LEU A 47 0.11 -23.98 -21.53
N PRO A 48 -0.88 -24.59 -20.89
CA PRO A 48 -2.27 -24.21 -21.06
C PRO A 48 -2.46 -22.78 -20.55
N GLN A 49 -2.63 -21.85 -21.48
CA GLN A 49 -2.98 -20.45 -21.20
C GLN A 49 -4.45 -20.38 -20.76
N ASN A 50 -4.81 -21.04 -19.66
CA ASN A 50 -6.13 -20.91 -19.09
C ASN A 50 -6.12 -21.17 -17.58
N SER A 51 -5.25 -20.47 -16.87
CA SER A 51 -5.39 -20.35 -15.43
C SER A 51 -6.20 -19.09 -15.12
N ASN A 52 -7.52 -19.20 -15.08
CA ASN A 52 -8.43 -18.24 -14.46
C ASN A 52 -8.23 -18.23 -12.92
N ILE A 53 -7.01 -18.39 -12.45
CA ILE A 53 -6.66 -18.18 -11.05
C ILE A 53 -6.50 -16.67 -10.88
N PRO A 54 -7.38 -15.98 -10.15
CA PRO A 54 -7.21 -14.56 -9.91
C PRO A 54 -5.84 -14.33 -9.29
N PHE A 55 -5.04 -13.45 -9.87
CA PHE A 55 -3.77 -13.06 -9.28
C PHE A 55 -4.04 -12.42 -7.91
N LEU A 56 -3.79 -13.16 -6.83
CA LEU A 56 -4.03 -12.75 -5.44
C LEU A 56 -2.86 -11.98 -4.83
N GLY A 57 -1.77 -11.81 -5.59
CA GLY A 57 -0.57 -11.11 -5.12
C GLY A 57 -0.80 -9.61 -4.86
N PRO A 58 0.17 -8.96 -4.19
CA PRO A 58 0.13 -7.52 -3.96
C PRO A 58 0.12 -6.75 -5.29
N ARG A 59 -0.73 -5.75 -5.40
CA ARG A 59 -0.85 -4.86 -6.55
C ARG A 59 -1.35 -3.49 -6.12
N HIS A 60 -1.32 -2.52 -7.04
CA HIS A 60 -1.95 -1.23 -6.80
C HIS A 60 -3.47 -1.33 -6.85
N PHE A 61 -4.12 -0.81 -5.82
CA PHE A 61 -5.56 -0.54 -5.78
C PHE A 61 -5.76 0.96 -5.68
N TYR A 62 -6.80 1.46 -6.34
CA TYR A 62 -7.09 2.88 -6.43
C TYR A 62 -8.44 3.19 -5.79
N HIS A 63 -8.51 4.33 -5.12
CA HIS A 63 -9.74 4.91 -4.60
C HIS A 63 -9.83 6.36 -5.05
N GLN A 64 -10.95 6.75 -5.62
CA GLN A 64 -11.22 8.13 -6.00
C GLN A 64 -12.01 8.82 -4.89
N PHE A 65 -11.57 10.01 -4.51
CA PHE A 65 -12.30 10.84 -3.56
C PHE A 65 -13.67 11.22 -4.09
N THR A 66 -14.65 11.30 -3.20
CA THR A 66 -16.03 11.63 -3.56
C THR A 66 -16.13 13.07 -4.03
N GLY A 67 -16.35 13.27 -5.33
CA GLY A 67 -16.51 14.60 -5.93
C GLY A 67 -15.26 15.47 -5.93
N ALA A 68 -15.38 16.63 -6.56
CA ALA A 68 -14.29 17.57 -6.71
C ALA A 68 -13.98 18.34 -5.40
N LEU A 69 -12.75 18.78 -5.29
CA LEU A 69 -12.26 19.75 -4.28
C LEU A 69 -12.08 21.10 -4.96
N ALA A 70 -12.76 22.12 -4.51
CA ALA A 70 -12.66 23.48 -5.06
C ALA A 70 -12.38 24.51 -3.97
N THR A 71 -11.45 25.42 -4.23
CA THR A 71 -11.10 26.50 -3.29
C THR A 71 -10.44 27.65 -4.00
N ASP A 72 -10.51 28.85 -3.38
CA ASP A 72 -9.73 29.99 -3.79
C ASP A 72 -8.24 29.76 -3.55
N LEU A 73 -7.42 30.21 -4.49
CA LEU A 73 -5.97 30.22 -4.37
C LEU A 73 -5.49 31.38 -3.52
N LYS A 74 -4.24 31.31 -3.08
CA LYS A 74 -3.57 32.35 -2.29
C LYS A 74 -3.70 33.73 -2.96
N ASN A 75 -4.03 34.74 -2.16
CA ASN A 75 -4.16 36.14 -2.58
C ASN A 75 -5.25 36.37 -3.66
N GLY A 76 -6.25 35.52 -3.76
CA GLY A 76 -7.30 35.67 -4.77
C GLY A 76 -6.77 35.49 -6.21
N SER A 77 -5.67 34.76 -6.39
CA SER A 77 -5.03 34.57 -7.71
C SER A 77 -5.83 33.67 -8.65
N GLY A 78 -6.96 33.11 -8.21
CA GLY A 78 -7.85 32.26 -9.00
C GLY A 78 -8.55 31.20 -8.15
N ILE A 79 -9.31 30.34 -8.82
CA ILE A 79 -10.00 29.20 -8.22
C ILE A 79 -9.35 27.92 -8.74
N LEU A 80 -8.99 27.01 -7.85
CA LEU A 80 -8.50 25.69 -8.18
C LEU A 80 -9.60 24.66 -7.90
N THR A 81 -9.91 23.85 -8.89
CA THR A 81 -10.77 22.68 -8.75
C THR A 81 -10.00 21.43 -9.16
N ILE A 82 -9.93 20.43 -8.29
CA ILE A 82 -9.26 19.16 -8.56
C ILE A 82 -10.17 17.98 -8.24
N GLU A 83 -9.99 16.89 -8.95
CA GLU A 83 -10.45 15.55 -8.57
C GLU A 83 -9.20 14.69 -8.37
N ILE A 84 -9.20 13.88 -7.31
CA ILE A 84 -8.02 13.08 -6.93
C ILE A 84 -8.40 11.62 -6.74
N ALA A 85 -7.47 10.76 -7.14
CA ALA A 85 -7.47 9.35 -6.77
C ALA A 85 -6.17 9.03 -6.02
N VAL A 86 -6.25 8.13 -5.06
CA VAL A 86 -5.10 7.65 -4.29
C VAL A 86 -4.89 6.18 -4.55
N SER A 87 -3.65 5.71 -4.42
CA SER A 87 -3.35 4.29 -4.52
C SER A 87 -2.64 3.75 -3.29
N ILE A 88 -2.90 2.47 -3.03
CA ILE A 88 -2.20 1.63 -2.06
C ILE A 88 -1.61 0.42 -2.77
N PHE A 89 -0.60 -0.22 -2.18
CA PHE A 89 0.01 -1.43 -2.73
C PHE A 89 -0.07 -2.56 -1.70
N MET A 90 -1.00 -3.49 -1.90
CA MET A 90 -1.21 -4.63 -0.98
C MET A 90 -2.04 -5.74 -1.62
N GLY A 91 -2.26 -6.85 -0.89
CA GLY A 91 -3.17 -7.92 -1.33
C GLY A 91 -4.64 -7.46 -1.32
N LYS A 92 -5.47 -8.06 -2.18
CA LYS A 92 -6.86 -7.64 -2.43
C LYS A 92 -7.71 -7.50 -1.16
N LEU A 93 -7.73 -8.50 -0.30
CA LEU A 93 -8.55 -8.49 0.94
C LEU A 93 -8.16 -7.34 1.88
N ASN A 94 -6.85 -7.09 2.01
CA ASN A 94 -6.35 -6.00 2.84
C ASN A 94 -6.67 -4.63 2.23
N ALA A 95 -6.69 -4.54 0.88
CA ALA A 95 -7.02 -3.31 0.18
C ALA A 95 -8.49 -2.91 0.39
N GLU A 96 -9.41 -3.86 0.31
CA GLU A 96 -10.84 -3.63 0.56
C GLU A 96 -11.06 -3.12 1.99
N ALA A 97 -10.54 -3.82 2.99
CA ALA A 97 -10.64 -3.43 4.39
C ALA A 97 -9.96 -2.08 4.67
N TYR A 98 -8.83 -1.79 4.01
CA TYR A 98 -8.15 -0.51 4.14
C TYR A 98 -9.01 0.64 3.62
N PHE A 99 -9.59 0.50 2.42
CA PHE A 99 -10.41 1.57 1.83
C PHE A 99 -11.75 1.77 2.54
N GLU A 100 -12.37 0.73 3.08
CA GLU A 100 -13.55 0.88 3.93
C GLU A 100 -13.24 1.79 5.14
N ASN A 101 -12.10 1.57 5.78
CA ASN A 101 -11.67 2.39 6.89
C ASN A 101 -11.24 3.80 6.44
N PHE A 102 -10.52 3.91 5.32
CA PHE A 102 -10.07 5.17 4.73
C PHE A 102 -11.24 6.12 4.41
N MET A 103 -12.35 5.59 3.87
CA MET A 103 -13.54 6.40 3.57
C MET A 103 -14.13 7.08 4.82
N THR A 104 -13.98 6.51 6.00
CA THR A 104 -14.44 7.14 7.25
C THR A 104 -13.66 8.42 7.58
N PHE A 105 -12.42 8.52 7.11
CA PHE A 105 -11.54 9.68 7.30
C PHE A 105 -11.62 10.68 6.15
N GLU A 106 -12.29 10.36 5.05
CA GLU A 106 -12.33 11.21 3.85
C GLU A 106 -12.74 12.68 4.16
N PRO A 107 -13.74 12.97 5.04
CA PRO A 107 -14.07 14.36 5.36
C PRO A 107 -12.90 15.14 5.98
N ALA A 108 -12.13 14.53 6.88
CA ALA A 108 -10.96 15.14 7.50
C ALA A 108 -9.83 15.34 6.48
N LEU A 109 -9.57 14.33 5.64
CA LEU A 109 -8.58 14.40 4.59
C LEU A 109 -8.91 15.48 3.56
N ARG A 110 -10.17 15.62 3.17
CA ARG A 110 -10.63 16.72 2.28
C ARG A 110 -10.33 18.09 2.88
N SER A 111 -10.55 18.25 4.19
CA SER A 111 -10.31 19.52 4.88
C SER A 111 -8.83 19.93 4.82
N VAL A 112 -7.90 19.01 5.12
CA VAL A 112 -6.47 19.31 5.09
C VAL A 112 -5.94 19.52 3.67
N ILE A 113 -6.48 18.81 2.67
CA ILE A 113 -6.13 19.03 1.25
C ILE A 113 -6.61 20.42 0.80
N LEU A 114 -7.82 20.84 1.14
CA LEU A 114 -8.32 22.17 0.83
C LEU A 114 -7.48 23.26 1.50
N ALA A 115 -7.05 23.04 2.76
CA ALA A 115 -6.14 23.97 3.45
C ALA A 115 -4.80 24.08 2.73
N LEU A 116 -4.22 22.97 2.27
CA LEU A 116 -3.00 22.95 1.46
C LEU A 116 -3.20 23.72 0.13
N MET A 117 -4.28 23.44 -0.60
CA MET A 117 -4.57 24.08 -1.89
C MET A 117 -4.65 25.62 -1.77
N ARG A 118 -5.21 26.15 -0.68
CA ARG A 118 -5.28 27.60 -0.40
C ARG A 118 -3.93 28.26 -0.23
N THR A 119 -2.86 27.52 0.01
CA THR A 119 -1.49 28.05 0.09
C THR A 119 -0.85 28.25 -1.27
N LYS A 120 -1.42 27.69 -2.33
CA LYS A 120 -0.87 27.73 -3.70
C LYS A 120 -1.29 28.95 -4.47
N THR A 121 -0.44 29.37 -5.40
CA THR A 121 -0.75 30.42 -6.36
C THR A 121 -1.00 29.86 -7.76
N LYS A 122 -1.71 30.58 -8.58
CA LYS A 122 -1.99 30.22 -9.97
C LYS A 122 -0.68 29.94 -10.74
N THR A 123 0.30 30.83 -10.64
CA THR A 123 1.59 30.67 -11.31
C THR A 123 2.33 29.39 -10.97
N GLN A 124 2.25 28.94 -9.70
CA GLN A 124 2.84 27.66 -9.29
C GLN A 124 2.19 26.47 -9.97
N LEU A 125 0.88 26.55 -10.24
CA LEU A 125 0.07 25.43 -10.75
C LEU A 125 -0.07 25.42 -12.28
N GLU A 126 0.39 26.45 -12.98
CA GLU A 126 0.40 26.50 -14.44
C GLU A 126 1.48 25.58 -15.05
N THR A 127 2.56 25.31 -14.30
CA THR A 127 3.66 24.45 -14.75
C THR A 127 3.40 22.97 -14.46
N ASN A 128 3.99 22.08 -15.24
CA ASN A 128 3.92 20.65 -14.98
C ASN A 128 4.64 20.29 -13.68
N GLU A 129 5.79 20.91 -13.43
CA GLU A 129 6.57 20.73 -12.20
C GLU A 129 5.74 21.11 -10.97
N GLY A 130 5.02 22.22 -11.03
CA GLY A 130 4.16 22.66 -9.94
C GLY A 130 2.99 21.70 -9.66
N LYS A 131 2.45 21.08 -10.70
CA LYS A 131 1.42 20.02 -10.54
C LYS A 131 1.98 18.74 -9.91
N GLU A 132 3.21 18.35 -10.27
CA GLU A 132 3.88 17.20 -9.65
C GLU A 132 4.21 17.49 -8.17
N VAL A 133 4.69 18.70 -7.86
CA VAL A 133 4.91 19.14 -6.48
C VAL A 133 3.60 19.09 -5.69
N LEU A 134 2.50 19.60 -6.25
CA LEU A 134 1.18 19.55 -5.60
C LEU A 134 0.77 18.10 -5.28
N LYS A 135 0.98 17.16 -6.19
CA LYS A 135 0.67 15.71 -5.94
C LYS A 135 1.47 15.16 -4.77
N LEU A 136 2.76 15.47 -4.70
CA LEU A 136 3.64 15.02 -3.61
C LEU A 136 3.23 15.64 -2.27
N GLU A 137 2.90 16.91 -2.25
CA GLU A 137 2.44 17.59 -1.04
C GLU A 137 1.08 17.06 -0.56
N ILE A 138 0.16 16.76 -1.48
CA ILE A 138 -1.12 16.11 -1.13
C ILE A 138 -0.86 14.72 -0.55
N LEU A 139 0.05 13.93 -1.14
CA LEU A 139 0.42 12.61 -0.66
C LEU A 139 0.95 12.66 0.79
N GLU A 140 1.88 13.58 1.04
CA GLU A 140 2.44 13.79 2.37
C GLU A 140 1.38 14.24 3.36
N THR A 141 0.53 15.21 2.97
CA THR A 141 -0.56 15.74 3.79
C THR A 141 -1.55 14.65 4.19
N ILE A 142 -1.95 13.79 3.24
CA ILE A 142 -2.85 12.65 3.51
C ILE A 142 -2.22 11.68 4.50
N ASN A 143 -0.97 11.23 4.25
CA ASN A 143 -0.31 10.26 5.11
C ASN A 143 -0.07 10.82 6.52
N ASN A 144 0.32 12.09 6.65
CA ASN A 144 0.48 12.74 7.95
C ASN A 144 -0.86 12.85 8.71
N GLU A 145 -1.94 13.17 8.02
CA GLU A 145 -3.25 13.26 8.66
C GLU A 145 -3.77 11.88 9.09
N LEU A 146 -3.57 10.83 8.26
CA LEU A 146 -3.90 9.45 8.63
C LEU A 146 -3.20 9.03 9.93
N VAL A 147 -1.91 9.37 10.10
CA VAL A 147 -1.17 9.11 11.34
C VAL A 147 -1.82 9.80 12.53
N LYS A 148 -2.20 11.07 12.41
CA LYS A 148 -2.88 11.82 13.49
C LYS A 148 -4.24 11.21 13.84
N LEU A 149 -4.93 10.64 12.87
CA LEU A 149 -6.22 9.96 13.05
C LEU A 149 -6.06 8.51 13.56
N GLY A 150 -4.84 8.05 13.82
CA GLY A 150 -4.55 6.71 14.29
C GLY A 150 -4.62 5.62 13.21
N ALA A 151 -4.64 6.03 11.94
CA ALA A 151 -4.65 5.12 10.79
C ALA A 151 -3.24 4.90 10.22
N LYS A 152 -3.08 3.82 9.44
CA LYS A 152 -1.80 3.52 8.78
C LYS A 152 -1.61 4.40 7.53
N PRO A 153 -0.44 5.05 7.35
CA PRO A 153 -0.12 5.89 6.19
C PRO A 153 0.32 5.05 4.98
N GLU A 154 -0.59 4.28 4.39
CA GLU A 154 -0.30 3.32 3.31
C GLU A 154 -0.53 3.90 1.91
N ILE A 155 -0.87 5.19 1.79
CA ILE A 155 -1.03 5.81 0.47
C ILE A 155 0.34 5.91 -0.22
N LYS A 156 0.42 5.37 -1.44
CA LYS A 156 1.66 5.31 -2.23
C LYS A 156 1.73 6.38 -3.31
N THR A 157 0.58 6.68 -3.94
CA THR A 157 0.52 7.73 -4.97
C THR A 157 -0.76 8.52 -4.89
N VAL A 158 -0.68 9.76 -5.37
CA VAL A 158 -1.82 10.64 -5.63
C VAL A 158 -1.88 10.94 -7.13
N GLN A 159 -3.04 10.79 -7.73
CA GLN A 159 -3.32 11.13 -9.12
C GLN A 159 -4.29 12.30 -9.16
N LEU A 160 -3.97 13.32 -9.94
CA LEU A 160 -4.93 14.37 -10.29
C LEU A 160 -5.73 13.89 -11.50
N THR A 161 -6.94 13.41 -11.29
CA THR A 161 -7.81 12.91 -12.37
C THR A 161 -8.48 14.06 -13.11
N LYS A 162 -8.57 15.23 -12.46
CA LYS A 162 -8.99 16.49 -13.06
C LYS A 162 -8.27 17.65 -12.37
N LEU A 163 -7.88 18.64 -13.15
CA LEU A 163 -7.38 19.92 -12.64
C LEU A 163 -7.94 21.04 -13.51
N LEU A 164 -8.69 21.95 -12.91
CA LEU A 164 -9.22 23.15 -13.54
C LEU A 164 -8.72 24.36 -12.74
N LEU A 165 -8.12 25.30 -13.45
CA LEU A 165 -7.57 26.53 -12.89
C LEU A 165 -8.21 27.72 -13.61
N ILE A 166 -8.97 28.53 -12.87
CA ILE A 166 -9.73 29.67 -13.38
C ILE A 166 -9.15 30.95 -12.81
#